data_c4b9861adc95841f16cf7412aeb478c3
#
_entry.id   c4b9861adc95841f16cf7412aeb478c3
#
_cell.length_a   1.000
_cell.length_b   1.000
_cell.length_c   1.000
_cell.angle_alpha   90.00
_cell.angle_beta   90.00
_cell.angle_gamma   90.00
#
_symmetry.space_group_name_H-M   'P 1'
#
loop_
_entity.id
_entity.type
_entity.pdbx_description
1 polymer ?
#
loop_
_entity_poly.entity_id
_entity_poly.type
_entity_poly.pdbx_seq_one_letter_code
_entity_poly.pdbx_strand_id
1 'polypeptide(L)'
;MLDINLLRTNPELVKENIRKKFQDEKLVMVDEVVEMDKEYRAAIQQADTLRNQIKVASKQIGMLMGKGQKEEAEKAKEQVAVYKADLEGLAAKEDELRAEIRKRMLVIPNIIDPSVPIGKDDSQNVEIERFGEPVVPDFEIPYHVDIMERLHGIDLDSARRTSGNGFYYLMGDIARLHSAILSYGRDFMIDRGFTYCIPPYMIHGDVVTGVMSFAEMENMMYKIEGEDLYLIGTSEHSMIGKFIDTILDENQLPQTLTSYSPCFRKEVGAHGIEERGVYRIHQFEKQEMIVVCKPEDSPMWFNRLWQNTDDFFRSMDIPVRTLECGSGDLADLKVKSLDVEAWSPRQKKYFEVGSCSNLGDAQARRLKIRVKGDDGRKYFAHTLNNTCVAPPRMLIAFLENNLQADGRVRIPEALRMYMGGKEYIG
;
A
#
# COMPACT_ATOMS: atom_id res chain seq x y z
N MET A 1 10.86 0.15 -1.45
CA MET A 1 12.19 -0.38 -1.87
C MET A 1 13.23 0.19 -0.95
N LEU A 2 14.16 -0.63 -0.45
CA LEU A 2 15.25 -0.16 0.40
C LEU A 2 16.20 0.78 -0.32
N ASP A 3 16.98 1.55 0.46
CA ASP A 3 18.14 2.26 -0.06
C ASP A 3 19.25 1.27 -0.41
N ILE A 4 19.73 1.27 -1.64
CA ILE A 4 20.85 0.42 -2.07
C ILE A 4 22.13 0.68 -1.25
N ASN A 5 22.29 1.89 -0.72
CA ASN A 5 23.42 2.20 0.16
C ASN A 5 23.41 1.37 1.44
N LEU A 6 22.23 0.97 1.94
CA LEU A 6 22.15 0.08 3.09
C LEU A 6 22.74 -1.30 2.78
N LEU A 7 22.45 -1.84 1.57
CA LEU A 7 23.04 -3.12 1.14
C LEU A 7 24.55 -3.03 0.94
N ARG A 8 25.03 -1.85 0.47
CA ARG A 8 26.50 -1.61 0.30
C ARG A 8 27.24 -1.54 1.62
N THR A 9 26.65 -0.89 2.62
CA THR A 9 27.33 -0.57 3.88
C THR A 9 27.06 -1.57 4.99
N ASN A 10 25.87 -2.18 5.00
CA ASN A 10 25.46 -3.11 6.04
C ASN A 10 24.50 -4.20 5.52
N PRO A 11 24.96 -5.09 4.61
CA PRO A 11 24.13 -6.17 4.07
C PRO A 11 23.65 -7.15 5.14
N GLU A 12 24.39 -7.34 6.22
CA GLU A 12 24.00 -8.24 7.32
C GLU A 12 22.77 -7.74 8.08
N LEU A 13 22.59 -6.44 8.24
CA LEU A 13 21.36 -5.87 8.80
C LEU A 13 20.13 -6.23 7.96
N VAL A 14 20.27 -6.18 6.62
CA VAL A 14 19.18 -6.55 5.70
C VAL A 14 18.87 -8.04 5.80
N LYS A 15 19.91 -8.89 5.86
CA LYS A 15 19.75 -10.34 6.04
C LYS A 15 19.12 -10.69 7.39
N GLU A 16 19.52 -10.02 8.47
CA GLU A 16 18.90 -10.20 9.78
C GLU A 16 17.40 -9.83 9.75
N ASN A 17 17.07 -8.74 9.10
CA ASN A 17 15.67 -8.32 8.91
C ASN A 17 14.86 -9.36 8.12
N ILE A 18 15.42 -9.93 7.05
CA ILE A 18 14.80 -11.00 6.27
C ILE A 18 14.51 -12.22 7.16
N ARG A 19 15.48 -12.62 8.02
CA ARG A 19 15.26 -13.72 8.98
C ARG A 19 14.17 -13.40 10.00
N LYS A 20 14.13 -12.16 10.53
CA LYS A 20 13.06 -11.69 11.43
C LYS A 20 11.67 -11.77 10.78
N LYS A 21 11.61 -11.64 9.46
CA LYS A 21 10.37 -11.76 8.67
C LYS A 21 10.09 -13.19 8.21
N PHE A 22 10.91 -14.18 8.60
CA PHE A 22 10.76 -15.59 8.20
C PHE A 22 10.76 -15.81 6.68
N GLN A 23 11.60 -15.07 5.95
CA GLN A 23 11.69 -15.08 4.49
C GLN A 23 13.09 -15.50 4.01
N ASP A 24 13.67 -16.52 4.60
CA ASP A 24 15.06 -16.95 4.39
C ASP A 24 15.41 -17.23 2.93
N GLU A 25 14.42 -17.57 2.11
CA GLU A 25 14.58 -17.75 0.66
C GLU A 25 15.07 -16.49 -0.06
N LYS A 26 14.88 -15.30 0.55
CA LYS A 26 15.30 -14.02 -0.01
C LYS A 26 16.74 -13.62 0.37
N LEU A 27 17.41 -14.36 1.25
CA LEU A 27 18.77 -14.04 1.71
C LEU A 27 19.78 -13.98 0.57
N VAL A 28 19.69 -14.90 -0.38
CA VAL A 28 20.57 -14.94 -1.56
C VAL A 28 20.48 -13.68 -2.40
N MET A 29 19.31 -13.06 -2.47
CA MET A 29 19.09 -11.84 -3.27
C MET A 29 19.91 -10.66 -2.76
N VAL A 30 20.21 -10.61 -1.46
CA VAL A 30 21.07 -9.56 -0.87
C VAL A 30 22.48 -9.64 -1.44
N ASP A 31 23.07 -10.85 -1.45
CA ASP A 31 24.43 -11.06 -1.98
C ASP A 31 24.48 -10.81 -3.48
N GLU A 32 23.48 -11.27 -4.23
CA GLU A 32 23.35 -11.00 -5.66
C GLU A 32 23.31 -9.51 -5.97
N VAL A 33 22.51 -8.73 -5.23
CA VAL A 33 22.42 -7.27 -5.42
C VAL A 33 23.74 -6.59 -5.11
N VAL A 34 24.42 -7.00 -4.02
CA VAL A 34 25.74 -6.44 -3.65
C VAL A 34 26.77 -6.68 -4.75
N GLU A 35 26.78 -7.88 -5.34
CA GLU A 35 27.75 -8.20 -6.40
C GLU A 35 27.41 -7.46 -7.72
N MET A 36 26.14 -7.51 -8.15
CA MET A 36 25.70 -6.77 -9.35
C MET A 36 25.92 -5.27 -9.20
N ASP A 37 25.75 -4.69 -8.01
CA ASP A 37 26.01 -3.27 -7.79
C ASP A 37 27.52 -2.92 -7.91
N LYS A 38 28.42 -3.82 -7.49
CA LYS A 38 29.86 -3.65 -7.73
C LYS A 38 30.17 -3.63 -9.22
N GLU A 39 29.61 -4.60 -9.96
CA GLU A 39 29.78 -4.65 -11.41
C GLU A 39 29.18 -3.42 -12.11
N TYR A 40 27.99 -2.99 -11.71
CA TYR A 40 27.32 -1.80 -12.23
C TYR A 40 28.19 -0.53 -12.06
N ARG A 41 28.72 -0.33 -10.84
CA ARG A 41 29.60 0.82 -10.57
C ARG A 41 30.92 0.74 -11.33
N ALA A 42 31.48 -0.45 -11.51
CA ALA A 42 32.68 -0.67 -12.32
C ALA A 42 32.41 -0.35 -13.80
N ALA A 43 31.27 -0.76 -14.35
CA ALA A 43 30.87 -0.46 -15.73
C ALA A 43 30.72 1.06 -15.94
N ILE A 44 30.08 1.78 -15.02
CA ILE A 44 29.97 3.25 -15.05
C ILE A 44 31.36 3.90 -15.07
N GLN A 45 32.27 3.48 -14.19
CA GLN A 45 33.61 4.02 -14.11
C GLN A 45 34.41 3.79 -15.42
N GLN A 46 34.27 2.60 -16.02
CA GLN A 46 34.87 2.28 -17.31
C GLN A 46 34.29 3.15 -18.44
N ALA A 47 32.97 3.30 -18.48
CA ALA A 47 32.28 4.14 -19.44
C ALA A 47 32.74 5.61 -19.36
N ASP A 48 32.89 6.15 -18.15
CA ASP A 48 33.38 7.52 -17.95
C ASP A 48 34.84 7.67 -18.38
N THR A 49 35.65 6.66 -18.16
CA THR A 49 37.05 6.62 -18.66
C THR A 49 37.09 6.66 -20.17
N LEU A 50 36.27 5.82 -20.84
CA LEU A 50 36.18 5.81 -22.33
C LEU A 50 35.65 7.13 -22.88
N ARG A 51 34.62 7.73 -22.26
CA ARG A 51 34.11 9.06 -22.64
C ARG A 51 35.21 10.11 -22.61
N ASN A 52 36.07 10.08 -21.59
CA ASN A 52 37.21 11.00 -21.50
C ASN A 52 38.27 10.69 -22.57
N GLN A 53 38.61 9.42 -22.82
CA GLN A 53 39.52 9.01 -23.87
C GLN A 53 39.03 9.44 -25.27
N ILE A 54 37.76 9.26 -25.58
CA ILE A 54 37.11 9.73 -26.81
C ILE A 54 37.27 11.25 -26.97
N LYS A 55 37.03 12.00 -25.88
CA LYS A 55 37.19 13.47 -25.90
C LYS A 55 38.62 13.91 -26.19
N VAL A 56 39.61 13.25 -25.56
CA VAL A 56 41.03 13.53 -25.76
C VAL A 56 41.44 13.17 -27.19
N ALA A 57 41.13 11.96 -27.67
CA ALA A 57 41.45 11.49 -28.99
C ALA A 57 40.79 12.35 -30.09
N SER A 58 39.55 12.81 -29.89
CA SER A 58 38.87 13.70 -30.83
C SER A 58 39.59 15.06 -30.98
N LYS A 59 40.11 15.62 -29.88
CA LYS A 59 40.96 16.84 -29.95
C LYS A 59 42.27 16.57 -30.71
N GLN A 60 42.91 15.43 -30.47
CA GLN A 60 44.13 15.03 -31.12
C GLN A 60 43.96 14.88 -32.65
N ILE A 61 42.83 14.25 -33.08
CA ILE A 61 42.47 14.15 -34.51
C ILE A 61 42.41 15.55 -35.15
N GLY A 62 41.74 16.51 -34.50
CA GLY A 62 41.67 17.90 -34.99
C GLY A 62 43.04 18.54 -35.14
N MET A 63 43.97 18.35 -34.20
CA MET A 63 45.34 18.87 -34.26
C MET A 63 46.17 18.21 -35.37
N LEU A 64 46.07 16.88 -35.52
CA LEU A 64 46.77 16.11 -36.55
C LEU A 64 46.32 16.51 -37.97
N MET A 65 45.02 16.67 -38.16
CA MET A 65 44.44 17.15 -39.41
C MET A 65 44.92 18.57 -39.76
N GLY A 66 44.95 19.47 -38.77
CA GLY A 66 45.48 20.85 -38.96
C GLY A 66 46.96 20.90 -39.31
N LYS A 67 47.75 19.87 -38.91
CA LYS A 67 49.18 19.72 -39.26
C LYS A 67 49.42 18.93 -40.54
N GLY A 68 48.39 18.44 -41.22
CA GLY A 68 48.50 17.64 -42.43
C GLY A 68 48.92 16.17 -42.23
N GLN A 69 48.96 15.69 -40.98
CA GLN A 69 49.34 14.33 -40.58
C GLN A 69 48.15 13.37 -40.74
N LYS A 70 47.78 13.10 -42.02
CA LYS A 70 46.54 12.33 -42.33
C LYS A 70 46.57 10.87 -41.85
N GLU A 71 47.69 10.18 -41.96
CA GLU A 71 47.81 8.76 -41.52
C GLU A 71 47.64 8.58 -40.04
N GLU A 72 48.24 9.46 -39.24
CA GLU A 72 48.10 9.45 -37.76
C GLU A 72 46.68 9.82 -37.32
N ALA A 73 46.06 10.76 -38.07
CA ALA A 73 44.67 11.12 -37.82
C ALA A 73 43.69 9.95 -38.10
N GLU A 74 43.93 9.15 -39.15
CA GLU A 74 43.12 7.96 -39.43
C GLU A 74 43.28 6.89 -38.35
N LYS A 75 44.50 6.59 -37.89
CA LYS A 75 44.72 5.68 -36.76
C LYS A 75 43.99 6.14 -35.50
N ALA A 76 44.02 7.43 -35.21
CA ALA A 76 43.28 7.98 -34.05
C ALA A 76 41.77 7.88 -34.25
N LYS A 77 41.22 7.99 -35.45
CA LYS A 77 39.80 7.77 -35.76
C LYS A 77 39.38 6.30 -35.54
N GLU A 78 40.22 5.35 -36.01
CA GLU A 78 40.01 3.93 -35.78
C GLU A 78 39.94 3.62 -34.28
N GLN A 79 40.86 4.19 -33.49
CA GLN A 79 40.85 4.04 -32.04
C GLN A 79 39.58 4.61 -31.38
N VAL A 80 39.10 5.77 -31.85
CA VAL A 80 37.84 6.35 -31.39
C VAL A 80 36.66 5.46 -31.76
N ALA A 81 36.67 4.80 -32.90
CA ALA A 81 35.63 3.85 -33.30
C ALA A 81 35.57 2.64 -32.33
N VAL A 82 36.75 2.10 -31.97
CA VAL A 82 36.84 1.01 -30.96
C VAL A 82 36.28 1.48 -29.63
N TYR A 83 36.71 2.64 -29.11
CA TYR A 83 36.19 3.16 -27.83
C TYR A 83 34.68 3.40 -27.84
N LYS A 84 34.08 3.78 -28.96
CA LYS A 84 32.65 3.94 -29.11
C LYS A 84 31.92 2.61 -29.08
N ALA A 85 32.45 1.57 -29.75
CA ALA A 85 31.87 0.22 -29.69
C ALA A 85 31.92 -0.35 -28.28
N ASP A 86 33.05 -0.19 -27.56
CA ASP A 86 33.19 -0.59 -26.16
C ASP A 86 32.20 0.17 -25.26
N LEU A 87 31.99 1.47 -25.51
CA LEU A 87 31.05 2.29 -24.74
C LEU A 87 29.59 1.84 -24.94
N GLU A 88 29.22 1.43 -26.18
CA GLU A 88 27.89 0.86 -26.46
C GLU A 88 27.68 -0.48 -25.70
N GLY A 89 28.71 -1.34 -25.68
CA GLY A 89 28.69 -2.58 -24.93
C GLY A 89 28.53 -2.34 -23.41
N LEU A 90 29.25 -1.36 -22.86
CA LEU A 90 29.11 -0.99 -21.44
C LEU A 90 27.73 -0.40 -21.13
N ALA A 91 27.15 0.43 -22.00
CA ALA A 91 25.81 0.98 -21.82
C ALA A 91 24.75 -0.12 -21.77
N ALA A 92 24.85 -1.12 -22.66
CA ALA A 92 23.94 -2.29 -22.61
C ALA A 92 24.09 -3.07 -21.28
N LYS A 93 25.34 -3.29 -20.81
CA LYS A 93 25.61 -3.94 -19.53
C LYS A 93 25.07 -3.12 -18.34
N GLU A 94 25.23 -1.80 -18.37
CA GLU A 94 24.67 -0.89 -17.34
C GLU A 94 23.14 -1.02 -17.27
N ASP A 95 22.46 -1.05 -18.42
CA ASP A 95 20.99 -1.17 -18.47
C ASP A 95 20.52 -2.53 -17.95
N GLU A 96 21.18 -3.63 -18.34
CA GLU A 96 20.89 -4.97 -17.86
C GLU A 96 21.06 -5.08 -16.33
N LEU A 97 22.23 -4.67 -15.82
CA LEU A 97 22.51 -4.73 -14.37
C LEU A 97 21.55 -3.86 -13.58
N ARG A 98 21.21 -2.68 -14.06
CA ARG A 98 20.23 -1.79 -13.42
C ARG A 98 18.85 -2.42 -13.34
N ALA A 99 18.40 -3.10 -14.40
CA ALA A 99 17.12 -3.79 -14.44
C ALA A 99 17.10 -4.97 -13.44
N GLU A 100 18.16 -5.80 -13.42
CA GLU A 100 18.27 -6.96 -12.55
C GLU A 100 18.40 -6.57 -11.07
N ILE A 101 19.18 -5.53 -10.75
CA ILE A 101 19.25 -4.95 -9.41
C ILE A 101 17.86 -4.47 -8.98
N ARG A 102 17.18 -3.69 -9.83
CA ARG A 102 15.85 -3.17 -9.53
C ARG A 102 14.85 -4.30 -9.24
N LYS A 103 14.85 -5.35 -10.05
CA LYS A 103 13.97 -6.51 -9.90
C LYS A 103 14.12 -7.15 -8.50
N ARG A 104 15.35 -7.38 -8.05
CA ARG A 104 15.64 -7.97 -6.72
C ARG A 104 15.31 -7.00 -5.59
N MET A 105 15.67 -5.74 -5.73
CA MET A 105 15.37 -4.69 -4.74
C MET A 105 13.88 -4.48 -4.52
N LEU A 106 13.02 -4.80 -5.49
CA LEU A 106 11.57 -4.74 -5.35
C LEU A 106 11.00 -5.90 -4.53
N VAL A 107 11.76 -7.00 -4.39
CA VAL A 107 11.35 -8.20 -3.62
C VAL A 107 11.94 -8.23 -2.22
N ILE A 108 13.12 -7.63 -2.02
CA ILE A 108 13.73 -7.51 -0.68
C ILE A 108 12.82 -6.65 0.22
N PRO A 109 12.40 -7.18 1.40
CA PRO A 109 11.48 -6.48 2.28
C PRO A 109 12.09 -5.24 2.92
N ASN A 110 11.24 -4.29 3.30
CA ASN A 110 11.64 -3.10 4.06
C ASN A 110 12.15 -3.50 5.45
N ILE A 111 12.98 -2.63 6.05
CA ILE A 111 13.43 -2.83 7.44
C ILE A 111 12.27 -2.54 8.38
N ILE A 112 11.96 -3.50 9.24
CA ILE A 112 10.91 -3.35 10.24
C ILE A 112 11.36 -2.43 11.38
N ASP A 113 10.41 -1.73 11.99
CA ASP A 113 10.66 -0.93 13.18
C ASP A 113 11.16 -1.82 14.33
N PRO A 114 12.16 -1.39 15.13
CA PRO A 114 12.67 -2.17 16.26
C PRO A 114 11.62 -2.58 17.29
N SER A 115 10.50 -1.87 17.38
CA SER A 115 9.40 -2.18 18.30
C SER A 115 8.48 -3.31 17.81
N VAL A 116 8.56 -3.71 16.54
CA VAL A 116 7.71 -4.76 15.98
C VAL A 116 7.97 -6.10 16.67
N PRO A 117 6.93 -6.76 17.20
CA PRO A 117 7.08 -8.06 17.84
C PRO A 117 7.53 -9.11 16.81
N ILE A 118 8.42 -9.99 17.24
CA ILE A 118 8.86 -11.11 16.39
C ILE A 118 7.83 -12.22 16.48
N GLY A 119 7.14 -12.47 15.38
CA GLY A 119 6.09 -13.47 15.25
C GLY A 119 6.01 -13.99 13.83
N LYS A 120 5.71 -15.28 13.66
CA LYS A 120 5.75 -15.97 12.37
C LYS A 120 4.54 -15.62 11.48
N ASP A 121 3.37 -15.46 12.10
CA ASP A 121 2.09 -15.25 11.42
C ASP A 121 1.12 -14.44 12.30
N ASP A 122 -0.08 -14.18 11.81
CA ASP A 122 -1.13 -13.39 12.45
C ASP A 122 -1.56 -13.91 13.84
N SER A 123 -1.41 -15.20 14.10
CA SER A 123 -1.75 -15.79 15.40
C SER A 123 -0.86 -15.29 16.55
N GLN A 124 0.27 -14.67 16.22
CA GLN A 124 1.26 -14.12 17.15
C GLN A 124 1.22 -12.58 17.22
N ASN A 125 0.22 -11.95 16.60
CA ASN A 125 0.00 -10.53 16.73
C ASN A 125 -0.34 -10.16 18.17
N VAL A 126 0.11 -8.99 18.64
CA VAL A 126 0.04 -8.59 20.04
C VAL A 126 -1.07 -7.56 20.25
N GLU A 127 -2.03 -7.87 21.10
CA GLU A 127 -3.07 -6.90 21.51
C GLU A 127 -2.44 -5.79 22.33
N ILE A 128 -2.62 -4.53 21.87
CA ILE A 128 -2.07 -3.33 22.52
C ILE A 128 -3.13 -2.44 23.13
N GLU A 129 -4.36 -2.49 22.62
CA GLU A 129 -5.48 -1.69 23.14
C GLU A 129 -6.81 -2.39 22.89
N ARG A 130 -7.79 -2.10 23.75
CA ARG A 130 -9.16 -2.55 23.62
C ARG A 130 -10.13 -1.46 24.07
N PHE A 131 -11.20 -1.28 23.30
CA PHE A 131 -12.32 -0.41 23.65
C PHE A 131 -13.63 -1.21 23.72
N GLY A 132 -14.46 -0.88 24.71
CA GLY A 132 -15.78 -1.46 24.89
C GLY A 132 -15.73 -2.90 25.40
N GLU A 133 -16.79 -3.28 26.12
CA GLU A 133 -16.94 -4.65 26.61
C GLU A 133 -17.60 -5.52 25.53
N PRO A 134 -17.03 -6.67 25.20
CA PRO A 134 -17.64 -7.60 24.26
C PRO A 134 -18.91 -8.21 24.88
N VAL A 135 -20.06 -7.79 24.38
CA VAL A 135 -21.36 -8.28 24.85
C VAL A 135 -21.82 -9.40 23.93
N VAL A 136 -22.35 -10.47 24.53
CA VAL A 136 -23.11 -11.52 23.85
C VAL A 136 -24.53 -11.42 24.38
N PRO A 137 -25.54 -11.09 23.56
CA PRO A 137 -26.93 -10.99 23.99
C PRO A 137 -27.47 -12.37 24.37
N ASP A 138 -28.59 -12.38 25.10
CA ASP A 138 -29.30 -13.59 25.55
C ASP A 138 -30.20 -14.22 24.47
N PHE A 139 -30.17 -13.67 23.25
CA PHE A 139 -30.87 -14.19 22.08
C PHE A 139 -29.88 -14.58 20.97
N GLU A 140 -30.32 -15.46 20.08
CA GLU A 140 -29.51 -15.91 18.96
C GLU A 140 -29.34 -14.79 17.93
N ILE A 141 -28.08 -14.53 17.54
CA ILE A 141 -27.75 -13.62 16.43
C ILE A 141 -27.62 -14.44 15.16
N PRO A 142 -28.50 -14.24 14.16
CA PRO A 142 -28.41 -14.91 12.86
C PRO A 142 -27.14 -14.47 12.10
N TYR A 143 -26.82 -15.23 11.07
CA TYR A 143 -25.74 -14.83 10.13
C TYR A 143 -26.09 -13.49 9.47
N HIS A 144 -25.10 -12.63 9.26
CA HIS A 144 -25.35 -11.27 8.77
C HIS A 144 -26.15 -11.22 7.46
N VAL A 145 -25.98 -12.21 6.56
CA VAL A 145 -26.79 -12.33 5.34
C VAL A 145 -28.26 -12.58 5.68
N ASP A 146 -28.53 -13.46 6.66
CA ASP A 146 -29.92 -13.78 7.04
C ASP A 146 -30.61 -12.56 7.66
N ILE A 147 -29.87 -11.72 8.39
CA ILE A 147 -30.38 -10.43 8.89
C ILE A 147 -30.71 -9.50 7.70
N MET A 148 -29.80 -9.37 6.73
CA MET A 148 -30.01 -8.53 5.56
C MET A 148 -31.14 -9.04 4.66
N GLU A 149 -31.25 -10.36 4.43
CA GLU A 149 -32.33 -10.98 3.66
C GLU A 149 -33.70 -10.72 4.31
N ARG A 150 -33.81 -10.89 5.63
CA ARG A 150 -35.03 -10.57 6.39
C ARG A 150 -35.43 -9.11 6.24
N LEU A 151 -34.48 -8.20 6.15
CA LEU A 151 -34.71 -6.77 5.93
C LEU A 151 -34.87 -6.41 4.43
N HIS A 152 -34.95 -7.40 3.54
CA HIS A 152 -34.98 -7.22 2.09
C HIS A 152 -33.83 -6.33 1.57
N GLY A 153 -32.67 -6.40 2.22
CA GLY A 153 -31.54 -5.50 2.03
C GLY A 153 -30.39 -6.06 1.20
N ILE A 154 -30.43 -7.35 0.82
CA ILE A 154 -29.38 -7.99 0.01
C ILE A 154 -29.99 -8.97 -1.00
N ASP A 155 -29.39 -9.05 -2.20
CA ASP A 155 -29.72 -10.05 -3.22
C ASP A 155 -28.43 -10.65 -3.81
N LEU A 156 -28.02 -11.79 -3.28
CA LEU A 156 -26.84 -12.53 -3.71
C LEU A 156 -27.11 -13.37 -4.96
N ASP A 157 -28.37 -13.82 -5.18
CA ASP A 157 -28.72 -14.67 -6.32
C ASP A 157 -28.71 -13.87 -7.63
N SER A 158 -29.23 -12.64 -7.63
CA SER A 158 -29.12 -11.75 -8.78
C SER A 158 -27.67 -11.34 -9.04
N ALA A 159 -26.89 -11.08 -8.00
CA ALA A 159 -25.46 -10.77 -8.15
C ALA A 159 -24.69 -11.94 -8.78
N ARG A 160 -25.00 -13.18 -8.36
CA ARG A 160 -24.40 -14.38 -8.95
C ARG A 160 -24.70 -14.50 -10.44
N ARG A 161 -25.93 -14.23 -10.85
CA ARG A 161 -26.35 -14.26 -12.28
C ARG A 161 -25.69 -13.16 -13.10
N THR A 162 -25.46 -11.98 -12.48
CA THR A 162 -24.91 -10.80 -13.18
C THR A 162 -23.38 -10.81 -13.26
N SER A 163 -22.71 -11.17 -12.16
CA SER A 163 -21.26 -10.95 -12.01
C SER A 163 -20.51 -12.17 -11.45
N GLY A 164 -21.22 -13.18 -10.93
CA GLY A 164 -20.63 -14.34 -10.28
C GLY A 164 -20.65 -14.25 -8.75
N ASN A 165 -19.95 -15.18 -8.11
CA ASN A 165 -19.80 -15.18 -6.65
C ASN A 165 -18.89 -14.03 -6.21
N GLY A 166 -19.00 -13.59 -4.95
CA GLY A 166 -18.19 -12.50 -4.42
C GLY A 166 -18.65 -11.09 -4.83
N PHE A 167 -19.91 -10.99 -5.32
CA PHE A 167 -20.62 -9.73 -5.59
C PHE A 167 -21.95 -9.71 -4.84
N TYR A 168 -22.54 -8.53 -4.72
CA TYR A 168 -23.80 -8.33 -4.03
C TYR A 168 -24.64 -7.21 -4.69
N TYR A 169 -25.95 -7.24 -4.50
CA TYR A 169 -26.80 -6.07 -4.53
C TYR A 169 -27.21 -5.72 -3.12
N LEU A 170 -26.99 -4.50 -2.68
CA LEU A 170 -27.60 -3.96 -1.47
C LEU A 170 -28.83 -3.16 -1.85
N MET A 171 -29.87 -3.21 -1.02
CA MET A 171 -31.16 -2.60 -1.30
C MET A 171 -31.77 -1.97 -0.04
N GLY A 172 -32.73 -1.09 -0.22
CA GLY A 172 -33.54 -0.52 0.85
C GLY A 172 -32.72 0.15 1.96
N ASP A 173 -33.10 -0.12 3.20
CA ASP A 173 -32.45 0.46 4.36
C ASP A 173 -31.00 -0.04 4.56
N ILE A 174 -30.65 -1.24 4.12
CA ILE A 174 -29.24 -1.74 4.15
C ILE A 174 -28.36 -0.96 3.20
N ALA A 175 -28.80 -0.71 1.96
CA ALA A 175 -28.08 0.15 1.01
C ALA A 175 -27.94 1.58 1.53
N ARG A 176 -28.97 2.11 2.17
CA ARG A 176 -28.92 3.40 2.82
C ARG A 176 -27.93 3.42 3.99
N LEU A 177 -27.93 2.39 4.85
CA LEU A 177 -26.98 2.25 5.94
C LEU A 177 -25.54 2.20 5.44
N HIS A 178 -25.26 1.41 4.40
CA HIS A 178 -23.96 1.38 3.73
C HIS A 178 -23.51 2.78 3.30
N SER A 179 -24.37 3.52 2.62
CA SER A 179 -24.07 4.89 2.18
C SER A 179 -23.94 5.88 3.36
N ALA A 180 -24.73 5.69 4.42
CA ALA A 180 -24.68 6.49 5.65
C ALA A 180 -23.31 6.32 6.35
N ILE A 181 -22.83 5.09 6.49
CA ILE A 181 -21.51 4.77 7.09
C ILE A 181 -20.39 5.48 6.31
N LEU A 182 -20.41 5.43 4.99
CA LEU A 182 -19.40 6.09 4.14
C LEU A 182 -19.50 7.63 4.24
N SER A 183 -20.71 8.18 4.22
CA SER A 183 -20.92 9.61 4.35
C SER A 183 -20.44 10.14 5.70
N TYR A 184 -20.76 9.41 6.76
CA TYR A 184 -20.27 9.71 8.09
C TYR A 184 -18.74 9.59 8.17
N GLY A 185 -18.15 8.51 7.61
CA GLY A 185 -16.69 8.33 7.58
C GLY A 185 -15.96 9.45 6.83
N ARG A 186 -16.54 9.92 5.71
CA ARG A 186 -16.02 11.08 4.98
C ARG A 186 -16.00 12.33 5.85
N ASP A 187 -17.14 12.68 6.45
CA ASP A 187 -17.29 13.91 7.23
C ASP A 187 -16.43 13.83 8.51
N PHE A 188 -16.39 12.67 9.16
CA PHE A 188 -15.52 12.37 10.29
C PHE A 188 -14.03 12.63 9.99
N MET A 189 -13.56 12.27 8.81
CA MET A 189 -12.17 12.52 8.40
C MET A 189 -11.92 13.98 8.03
N ILE A 190 -12.88 14.65 7.39
CA ILE A 190 -12.80 16.09 7.08
C ILE A 190 -12.69 16.89 8.38
N ASP A 191 -13.51 16.57 9.38
CA ASP A 191 -13.50 17.24 10.69
C ASP A 191 -12.17 17.04 11.44
N ARG A 192 -11.42 15.97 11.13
CA ARG A 192 -10.07 15.71 11.64
C ARG A 192 -8.94 16.39 10.82
N GLY A 193 -9.30 17.22 9.85
CA GLY A 193 -8.35 18.02 9.09
C GLY A 193 -7.74 17.29 7.89
N PHE A 194 -8.35 16.19 7.43
CA PHE A 194 -7.95 15.55 6.18
C PHE A 194 -8.62 16.21 4.98
N THR A 195 -7.86 16.43 3.92
CA THR A 195 -8.39 16.92 2.66
C THR A 195 -9.10 15.78 1.93
N TYR A 196 -10.42 15.92 1.72
CA TYR A 196 -11.18 14.96 0.93
C TYR A 196 -10.87 15.11 -0.56
N CYS A 197 -10.60 14.00 -1.23
CA CYS A 197 -10.36 13.96 -2.67
C CYS A 197 -11.09 12.76 -3.32
N ILE A 198 -11.39 12.90 -4.60
CA ILE A 198 -11.90 11.82 -5.46
C ILE A 198 -10.80 11.52 -6.47
N PRO A 199 -10.07 10.41 -6.28
CA PRO A 199 -8.94 10.06 -7.13
C PRO A 199 -9.39 9.27 -8.37
N PRO A 200 -8.53 9.10 -9.39
CA PRO A 200 -8.75 8.11 -10.45
C PRO A 200 -8.88 6.69 -9.88
N TYR A 201 -9.81 5.90 -10.43
CA TYR A 201 -10.01 4.50 -10.03
C TYR A 201 -9.25 3.50 -10.90
N MET A 202 -8.55 4.00 -11.91
CA MET A 202 -7.63 3.25 -12.76
C MET A 202 -6.26 3.93 -12.74
N ILE A 203 -5.21 3.14 -12.59
CA ILE A 203 -3.83 3.63 -12.45
C ILE A 203 -2.87 2.86 -13.34
N HIS A 204 -1.77 3.48 -13.74
CA HIS A 204 -0.72 2.85 -14.54
C HIS A 204 0.08 1.81 -13.74
N GLY A 205 0.69 0.86 -14.47
CA GLY A 205 1.47 -0.24 -13.87
C GLY A 205 2.68 0.22 -13.05
N ASP A 206 3.28 1.36 -13.37
CA ASP A 206 4.37 1.94 -12.57
C ASP A 206 3.90 2.48 -11.22
N VAL A 207 2.68 3.00 -11.13
CA VAL A 207 2.04 3.37 -9.86
C VAL A 207 1.76 2.10 -9.05
N VAL A 208 1.17 1.05 -9.68
CA VAL A 208 0.88 -0.22 -8.99
C VAL A 208 2.16 -0.80 -8.37
N THR A 209 3.23 -0.95 -9.15
CA THR A 209 4.50 -1.48 -8.66
C THR A 209 5.20 -0.55 -7.66
N GLY A 210 4.81 0.70 -7.62
CA GLY A 210 5.26 1.68 -6.63
C GLY A 210 4.63 1.49 -5.25
N VAL A 211 3.35 1.13 -5.19
CA VAL A 211 2.56 1.10 -3.95
C VAL A 211 2.43 -0.29 -3.32
N MET A 212 2.65 -1.38 -4.07
CA MET A 212 2.54 -2.75 -3.55
C MET A 212 3.65 -3.67 -4.07
N SER A 213 3.72 -4.88 -3.54
CA SER A 213 4.63 -5.93 -4.04
C SER A 213 4.10 -6.56 -5.33
N PHE A 214 4.98 -7.23 -6.10
CA PHE A 214 4.56 -7.97 -7.29
C PHE A 214 3.59 -9.11 -6.97
N ALA A 215 3.82 -9.82 -5.87
CA ALA A 215 2.95 -10.92 -5.45
C ALA A 215 1.53 -10.41 -5.12
N GLU A 216 1.43 -9.30 -4.41
CA GLU A 216 0.13 -8.64 -4.15
C GLU A 216 -0.53 -8.18 -5.44
N MET A 217 0.24 -7.58 -6.37
CA MET A 217 -0.28 -7.14 -7.67
C MET A 217 -0.92 -8.28 -8.46
N GLU A 218 -0.25 -9.42 -8.61
CA GLU A 218 -0.76 -10.56 -9.36
C GLU A 218 -2.03 -11.15 -8.74
N ASN A 219 -2.06 -11.24 -7.42
CA ASN A 219 -3.16 -11.86 -6.67
C ASN A 219 -4.36 -10.93 -6.47
N MET A 220 -4.15 -9.61 -6.51
CA MET A 220 -5.16 -8.62 -6.15
C MET A 220 -5.72 -7.84 -7.34
N MET A 221 -4.86 -7.41 -8.28
CA MET A 221 -5.23 -6.36 -9.23
C MET A 221 -5.92 -6.87 -10.49
N TYR A 222 -7.05 -6.25 -10.87
CA TYR A 222 -7.63 -6.39 -12.20
C TYR A 222 -6.91 -5.48 -13.19
N LYS A 223 -6.44 -6.04 -14.30
CA LYS A 223 -5.85 -5.31 -15.42
C LYS A 223 -6.85 -5.12 -16.54
N ILE A 224 -6.85 -3.95 -17.16
CA ILE A 224 -7.63 -3.67 -18.37
C ILE A 224 -6.87 -4.29 -19.56
N GLU A 225 -7.58 -5.11 -20.33
CA GLU A 225 -7.00 -5.76 -21.51
C GLU A 225 -6.64 -4.72 -22.58
N GLY A 226 -5.43 -4.82 -23.12
CA GLY A 226 -4.93 -3.94 -24.18
C GLY A 226 -4.42 -2.57 -23.72
N GLU A 227 -4.51 -2.28 -22.41
CA GLU A 227 -4.07 -1.01 -21.84
C GLU A 227 -3.11 -1.18 -20.66
N ASP A 228 -2.28 -0.17 -20.40
CA ASP A 228 -1.49 -0.10 -19.16
C ASP A 228 -2.31 0.56 -18.04
N LEU A 229 -3.48 -0.04 -17.74
CA LEU A 229 -4.38 0.42 -16.68
C LEU A 229 -4.80 -0.74 -15.81
N TYR A 230 -4.90 -0.46 -14.51
CA TYR A 230 -5.33 -1.39 -13.47
C TYR A 230 -6.41 -0.75 -12.61
N LEU A 231 -7.46 -1.50 -12.28
CA LEU A 231 -8.45 -1.07 -11.30
C LEU A 231 -7.82 -1.04 -9.90
N ILE A 232 -8.09 0.00 -9.13
CA ILE A 232 -7.53 0.13 -7.77
C ILE A 232 -8.12 -0.89 -6.81
N GLY A 233 -7.28 -1.45 -5.95
CA GLY A 233 -7.71 -2.27 -4.80
C GLY A 233 -8.01 -1.44 -3.54
N THR A 234 -7.64 -0.17 -3.56
CA THR A 234 -7.85 0.84 -2.51
C THR A 234 -7.53 2.23 -3.07
N SER A 235 -8.17 3.28 -2.57
CA SER A 235 -7.83 4.66 -2.95
C SER A 235 -6.43 5.09 -2.52
N GLU A 236 -5.81 4.41 -1.56
CA GLU A 236 -4.39 4.60 -1.22
C GLU A 236 -3.52 4.61 -2.47
N HIS A 237 -3.73 3.63 -3.37
CA HIS A 237 -2.93 3.48 -4.58
C HIS A 237 -2.90 4.76 -5.42
N SER A 238 -4.08 5.33 -5.69
CA SER A 238 -4.18 6.57 -6.46
C SER A 238 -3.74 7.80 -5.68
N MET A 239 -4.07 7.87 -4.38
CA MET A 239 -3.70 9.02 -3.56
C MET A 239 -2.19 9.13 -3.37
N ILE A 240 -1.48 8.02 -3.17
CA ILE A 240 -0.01 8.00 -3.14
C ILE A 240 0.55 8.22 -4.55
N GLY A 241 -0.07 7.59 -5.57
CA GLY A 241 0.29 7.78 -6.98
C GLY A 241 0.21 9.23 -7.46
N LYS A 242 -0.64 10.07 -6.85
CA LYS A 242 -0.71 11.51 -7.10
C LYS A 242 0.65 12.21 -7.02
N PHE A 243 1.55 11.69 -6.21
CA PHE A 243 2.87 12.28 -5.95
C PHE A 243 4.00 11.64 -6.77
N ILE A 244 3.70 10.73 -7.73
CA ILE A 244 4.74 10.08 -8.55
C ILE A 244 5.66 11.11 -9.22
N ASP A 245 6.99 10.89 -9.14
CA ASP A 245 8.06 11.70 -9.71
C ASP A 245 7.96 13.21 -9.36
N THR A 246 7.50 13.52 -8.15
CA THR A 246 7.40 14.90 -7.66
C THR A 246 8.50 15.22 -6.64
N ILE A 247 8.78 16.52 -6.53
CA ILE A 247 9.59 17.09 -5.45
C ILE A 247 8.71 18.09 -4.72
N LEU A 248 8.30 17.75 -3.51
CA LEU A 248 7.52 18.60 -2.62
C LEU A 248 8.46 19.57 -1.89
N ASP A 249 8.02 20.79 -1.65
CA ASP A 249 8.69 21.66 -0.67
C ASP A 249 8.33 21.21 0.75
N GLU A 250 9.27 21.28 1.66
CA GLU A 250 9.09 20.79 3.04
C GLU A 250 7.93 21.47 3.78
N ASN A 251 7.66 22.74 3.46
CA ASN A 251 6.53 23.51 4.02
C ASN A 251 5.15 23.03 3.53
N GLN A 252 5.09 22.17 2.49
CA GLN A 252 3.85 21.55 2.03
C GLN A 252 3.48 20.29 2.82
N LEU A 253 4.36 19.83 3.72
CA LEU A 253 4.13 18.64 4.53
C LEU A 253 3.53 19.02 5.91
N PRO A 254 2.69 18.16 6.47
CA PRO A 254 2.23 16.88 5.92
C PRO A 254 1.14 17.07 4.86
N GLN A 255 1.08 16.16 3.88
CA GLN A 255 -0.08 15.99 3.02
C GLN A 255 -1.00 14.95 3.65
N THR A 256 -2.19 15.36 4.07
CA THR A 256 -3.19 14.49 4.69
C THR A 256 -4.41 14.40 3.77
N LEU A 257 -4.60 13.25 3.13
CA LEU A 257 -5.69 13.03 2.19
C LEU A 257 -6.61 11.92 2.69
N THR A 258 -7.90 12.07 2.43
CA THR A 258 -8.90 11.02 2.64
C THR A 258 -9.76 10.87 1.40
N SER A 259 -10.20 9.65 1.12
CA SER A 259 -10.99 9.35 -0.07
C SER A 259 -11.95 8.20 0.19
N TYR A 260 -13.15 8.37 -0.30
CA TYR A 260 -14.06 7.28 -0.56
C TYR A 260 -13.86 6.79 -1.99
N SER A 261 -13.74 5.47 -2.18
CA SER A 261 -13.64 4.88 -3.51
C SER A 261 -14.22 3.48 -3.57
N PRO A 262 -14.66 3.02 -4.77
CA PRO A 262 -14.75 1.60 -5.02
C PRO A 262 -13.35 0.97 -4.96
N CYS A 263 -13.33 -0.30 -4.57
CA CYS A 263 -12.13 -1.14 -4.48
C CYS A 263 -12.42 -2.44 -5.22
N PHE A 264 -11.46 -2.89 -6.03
CA PHE A 264 -11.60 -4.08 -6.86
C PHE A 264 -10.45 -5.05 -6.53
N ARG A 265 -10.80 -6.28 -6.09
CA ARG A 265 -9.81 -7.29 -5.71
C ARG A 265 -10.17 -8.65 -6.27
N LYS A 266 -9.18 -9.33 -6.85
CA LYS A 266 -9.36 -10.70 -7.37
C LYS A 266 -9.56 -11.74 -6.27
N GLU A 267 -9.08 -11.46 -5.04
CA GLU A 267 -9.16 -12.36 -3.87
C GLU A 267 -8.66 -13.78 -4.17
N VAL A 268 -7.59 -13.90 -4.97
CA VAL A 268 -7.02 -15.21 -5.39
C VAL A 268 -6.45 -15.93 -4.17
N GLY A 269 -6.81 -17.22 -4.02
CA GLY A 269 -6.32 -18.06 -2.91
C GLY A 269 -7.08 -17.89 -1.59
N ALA A 270 -8.09 -17.05 -1.55
CA ALA A 270 -8.94 -16.88 -0.38
C ALA A 270 -9.99 -17.99 -0.32
N HIS A 271 -9.69 -19.06 0.41
CA HIS A 271 -10.64 -20.14 0.74
C HIS A 271 -10.88 -20.16 2.24
N GLY A 272 -12.13 -20.15 2.68
CA GLY A 272 -12.44 -20.20 4.11
C GLY A 272 -13.92 -20.01 4.43
N ILE A 273 -14.20 -20.03 5.73
CA ILE A 273 -15.50 -20.25 6.40
C ILE A 273 -16.60 -19.22 6.05
N GLU A 274 -16.28 -18.09 5.42
CA GLU A 274 -17.25 -17.03 5.10
C GLU A 274 -17.34 -16.71 3.61
N GLU A 275 -17.40 -17.74 2.76
CA GLU A 275 -17.59 -17.56 1.32
C GLU A 275 -18.96 -16.98 0.95
N ARG A 276 -19.99 -17.18 1.80
CA ARG A 276 -21.31 -16.57 1.64
C ARG A 276 -21.33 -15.21 2.36
N GLY A 277 -21.77 -14.16 1.68
CA GLY A 277 -22.00 -12.86 2.28
C GLY A 277 -21.03 -11.79 1.80
N VAL A 278 -20.73 -10.84 2.68
CA VAL A 278 -19.98 -9.61 2.32
C VAL A 278 -18.59 -9.51 2.97
N TYR A 279 -18.13 -10.56 3.63
CA TYR A 279 -16.84 -10.53 4.32
C TYR A 279 -15.65 -10.44 3.37
N ARG A 280 -15.68 -11.23 2.27
CA ARG A 280 -14.64 -11.30 1.26
C ARG A 280 -15.26 -11.27 -0.14
N ILE A 281 -15.07 -10.17 -0.83
CA ILE A 281 -15.78 -9.82 -2.07
C ILE A 281 -14.86 -9.13 -3.07
N HIS A 282 -15.20 -9.26 -4.36
CA HIS A 282 -14.39 -8.71 -5.45
C HIS A 282 -14.55 -7.21 -5.65
N GLN A 283 -15.70 -6.66 -5.25
CA GLN A 283 -16.01 -5.23 -5.35
C GLN A 283 -16.62 -4.75 -4.04
N PHE A 284 -16.03 -3.70 -3.45
CA PHE A 284 -16.55 -3.04 -2.26
C PHE A 284 -16.15 -1.57 -2.28
N GLU A 285 -16.60 -0.84 -1.30
CA GLU A 285 -16.29 0.57 -1.13
C GLU A 285 -15.55 0.78 0.18
N LYS A 286 -14.69 1.80 0.23
CA LYS A 286 -13.84 2.07 1.39
C LYS A 286 -13.56 3.56 1.52
N GLN A 287 -13.66 4.08 2.75
CA GLN A 287 -13.09 5.36 3.14
C GLN A 287 -11.67 5.13 3.65
N GLU A 288 -10.70 5.67 2.96
CA GLU A 288 -9.27 5.54 3.24
C GLU A 288 -8.68 6.86 3.68
N MET A 289 -7.58 6.82 4.41
CA MET A 289 -6.76 7.97 4.74
C MET A 289 -5.29 7.68 4.46
N ILE A 290 -4.58 8.68 3.93
CA ILE A 290 -3.14 8.61 3.73
C ILE A 290 -2.45 9.84 4.30
N VAL A 291 -1.17 9.66 4.65
CA VAL A 291 -0.28 10.75 5.02
C VAL A 291 1.02 10.63 4.23
N VAL A 292 1.46 11.76 3.66
CA VAL A 292 2.82 11.94 3.16
C VAL A 292 3.50 12.96 4.06
N CYS A 293 4.57 12.58 4.76
CA CYS A 293 5.19 13.39 5.79
C CYS A 293 6.72 13.30 5.81
N LYS A 294 7.33 14.10 6.69
CA LYS A 294 8.75 13.96 7.02
C LYS A 294 9.02 12.63 7.74
N PRO A 295 10.22 12.05 7.60
CA PRO A 295 10.59 10.83 8.31
C PRO A 295 10.38 10.90 9.82
N GLU A 296 10.78 12.00 10.46
CA GLU A 296 10.66 12.23 11.89
C GLU A 296 9.23 12.32 12.41
N ASP A 297 8.28 12.75 11.55
CA ASP A 297 6.86 12.88 11.91
C ASP A 297 6.08 11.55 11.77
N SER A 298 6.68 10.58 11.10
CA SER A 298 6.05 9.31 10.75
C SER A 298 5.48 8.54 11.97
N PRO A 299 6.17 8.43 13.13
CA PRO A 299 5.61 7.73 14.29
C PRO A 299 4.37 8.43 14.86
N MET A 300 4.37 9.76 14.90
CA MET A 300 3.23 10.55 15.38
C MET A 300 2.01 10.36 14.47
N TRP A 301 2.22 10.42 13.14
CA TRP A 301 1.14 10.23 12.18
C TRP A 301 0.60 8.80 12.19
N PHE A 302 1.45 7.80 12.38
CA PHE A 302 1.05 6.42 12.53
C PHE A 302 0.07 6.23 13.70
N ASN A 303 0.42 6.78 14.86
CA ASN A 303 -0.46 6.75 16.04
C ASN A 303 -1.79 7.48 15.78
N ARG A 304 -1.76 8.65 15.15
CA ARG A 304 -2.98 9.40 14.83
C ARG A 304 -3.88 8.69 13.83
N LEU A 305 -3.30 7.98 12.86
CA LEU A 305 -4.07 7.26 11.85
C LEU A 305 -4.88 6.11 12.45
N TRP A 306 -4.26 5.24 13.23
CA TRP A 306 -4.99 4.11 13.81
C TRP A 306 -6.02 4.56 14.85
N GLN A 307 -5.72 5.59 15.64
CA GLN A 307 -6.68 6.20 16.56
C GLN A 307 -7.93 6.74 15.85
N ASN A 308 -7.79 7.28 14.65
CA ASN A 308 -8.94 7.71 13.87
C ASN A 308 -9.91 6.56 13.56
N THR A 309 -9.41 5.37 13.24
CA THR A 309 -10.26 4.19 13.02
C THR A 309 -10.91 3.72 14.30
N ASP A 310 -10.14 3.64 15.38
CA ASP A 310 -10.64 3.26 16.69
C ASP A 310 -11.75 4.22 17.16
N ASP A 311 -11.51 5.53 17.09
CA ASP A 311 -12.50 6.56 17.42
C ASP A 311 -13.75 6.48 16.53
N PHE A 312 -13.61 6.11 15.25
CA PHE A 312 -14.75 5.93 14.35
C PHE A 312 -15.67 4.81 14.84
N PHE A 313 -15.10 3.65 15.20
CA PHE A 313 -15.88 2.54 15.74
C PHE A 313 -16.45 2.85 17.15
N ARG A 314 -15.67 3.54 17.98
CA ARG A 314 -16.13 4.04 19.29
C ARG A 314 -17.36 4.93 19.17
N SER A 315 -17.41 5.81 18.17
CA SER A 315 -18.55 6.72 17.94
C SER A 315 -19.86 6.00 17.61
N MET A 316 -19.78 4.72 17.29
CA MET A 316 -20.92 3.86 16.98
C MET A 316 -21.16 2.77 18.03
N ASP A 317 -20.53 2.87 19.19
CA ASP A 317 -20.63 1.91 20.30
C ASP A 317 -20.24 0.47 19.90
N ILE A 318 -19.34 0.29 18.95
CA ILE A 318 -18.87 -1.04 18.54
C ILE A 318 -17.56 -1.36 19.25
N PRO A 319 -17.51 -2.46 20.04
CA PRO A 319 -16.28 -2.87 20.70
C PRO A 319 -15.21 -3.26 19.69
N VAL A 320 -14.00 -2.72 19.89
CA VAL A 320 -12.84 -2.99 19.05
C VAL A 320 -11.61 -3.31 19.89
N ARG A 321 -10.66 -4.01 19.27
CA ARG A 321 -9.30 -4.15 19.78
C ARG A 321 -8.29 -3.82 18.70
N THR A 322 -7.10 -3.43 19.10
CA THR A 322 -5.98 -3.15 18.19
C THR A 322 -4.86 -4.14 18.43
N LEU A 323 -4.40 -4.78 17.35
CA LEU A 323 -3.29 -5.72 17.35
C LEU A 323 -2.09 -5.11 16.67
N GLU A 324 -0.91 -5.22 17.29
CA GLU A 324 0.36 -4.96 16.60
C GLU A 324 0.78 -6.20 15.83
N CYS A 325 0.96 -6.05 14.50
CA CYS A 325 1.32 -7.15 13.62
C CYS A 325 2.75 -7.62 13.86
N GLY A 326 2.93 -8.93 13.96
CA GLY A 326 4.22 -9.57 14.08
C GLY A 326 5.05 -9.46 12.79
N SER A 327 6.35 -9.62 12.91
CA SER A 327 7.31 -9.43 11.82
C SER A 327 7.04 -10.30 10.58
N GLY A 328 6.53 -11.53 10.76
CA GLY A 328 6.21 -12.45 9.66
C GLY A 328 4.87 -12.15 8.98
N ASP A 329 3.96 -11.45 9.68
CA ASP A 329 2.67 -11.02 9.14
C ASP A 329 2.76 -9.70 8.34
N LEU A 330 3.81 -8.92 8.56
CA LEU A 330 4.01 -7.66 7.84
C LEU A 330 4.27 -7.88 6.36
N ALA A 331 3.47 -7.24 5.48
CA ALA A 331 3.78 -7.15 4.06
C ALA A 331 5.15 -6.51 3.80
N ASP A 332 5.78 -6.81 2.65
CA ASP A 332 7.18 -6.48 2.38
C ASP A 332 7.52 -4.98 2.42
N LEU A 333 6.56 -4.11 2.11
CA LEU A 333 6.78 -2.67 2.13
C LEU A 333 6.60 -2.04 3.51
N LYS A 334 5.92 -2.72 4.43
CA LYS A 334 5.57 -2.15 5.74
C LYS A 334 6.76 -2.15 6.69
N VAL A 335 6.94 -1.04 7.37
CA VAL A 335 7.86 -0.87 8.50
C VAL A 335 7.20 -1.31 9.80
N LYS A 336 5.90 -0.96 9.95
CA LYS A 336 5.06 -1.28 11.10
C LYS A 336 3.60 -1.31 10.68
N SER A 337 2.78 -2.17 11.28
CA SER A 337 1.34 -2.24 11.05
C SER A 337 0.58 -2.50 12.34
N LEU A 338 -0.62 -1.93 12.42
CA LEU A 338 -1.62 -2.20 13.45
C LEU A 338 -2.92 -2.58 12.78
N ASP A 339 -3.53 -3.67 13.20
CA ASP A 339 -4.85 -4.07 12.75
C ASP A 339 -5.90 -3.74 13.81
N VAL A 340 -6.97 -3.09 13.37
CA VAL A 340 -8.15 -2.84 14.20
C VAL A 340 -9.16 -3.94 13.92
N GLU A 341 -9.61 -4.61 14.97
CA GLU A 341 -10.59 -5.69 14.91
C GLU A 341 -11.86 -5.32 15.67
N ALA A 342 -13.03 -5.59 15.09
CA ALA A 342 -14.34 -5.40 15.73
C ALA A 342 -14.86 -6.69 16.32
N TRP A 343 -15.63 -6.57 17.41
CA TRP A 343 -16.27 -7.69 18.07
C TRP A 343 -17.42 -8.26 17.25
N SER A 344 -17.46 -9.58 17.11
CA SER A 344 -18.58 -10.34 16.58
C SER A 344 -19.27 -11.10 17.72
N PRO A 345 -20.41 -10.64 18.22
CA PRO A 345 -21.14 -11.36 19.27
C PRO A 345 -21.64 -12.74 18.79
N ARG A 346 -21.92 -12.92 17.50
CA ARG A 346 -22.30 -14.20 16.90
C ARG A 346 -21.17 -15.22 16.95
N GLN A 347 -19.97 -14.80 16.54
CA GLN A 347 -18.78 -15.67 16.50
C GLN A 347 -18.06 -15.75 17.84
N LYS A 348 -18.37 -14.82 18.77
CA LYS A 348 -17.67 -14.64 20.06
C LYS A 348 -16.16 -14.44 19.88
N LYS A 349 -15.80 -13.70 18.85
CA LYS A 349 -14.42 -13.34 18.51
C LYS A 349 -14.34 -11.98 17.83
N TYR A 350 -13.15 -11.43 17.78
CA TYR A 350 -12.85 -10.24 17.00
C TYR A 350 -12.46 -10.62 15.57
N PHE A 351 -12.67 -9.72 14.62
CA PHE A 351 -12.23 -9.84 13.21
C PHE A 351 -11.78 -8.50 12.65
N GLU A 352 -10.82 -8.52 11.75
CA GLU A 352 -10.21 -7.33 11.17
C GLU A 352 -11.21 -6.46 10.40
N VAL A 353 -11.22 -5.17 10.72
CA VAL A 353 -12.04 -4.13 10.06
C VAL A 353 -11.21 -2.99 9.49
N GLY A 354 -9.94 -2.90 9.82
CA GLY A 354 -9.02 -1.90 9.31
C GLY A 354 -7.57 -2.26 9.59
N SER A 355 -6.65 -1.80 8.74
CA SER A 355 -5.21 -2.01 8.90
C SER A 355 -4.47 -0.70 8.65
N CYS A 356 -3.77 -0.23 9.69
CA CYS A 356 -2.92 0.96 9.67
C CYS A 356 -1.49 0.57 9.33
N SER A 357 -0.89 1.24 8.35
CA SER A 357 0.45 0.89 7.88
C SER A 357 1.38 2.10 7.81
N ASN A 358 2.59 1.92 8.34
CA ASN A 358 3.72 2.80 8.08
C ASN A 358 4.62 2.11 7.05
N LEU A 359 4.83 2.74 5.89
CA LEU A 359 5.66 2.20 4.80
C LEU A 359 7.08 2.81 4.81
N GLY A 360 7.34 3.76 5.73
CA GLY A 360 8.57 4.53 5.69
C GLY A 360 8.77 5.18 4.33
N ASP A 361 9.96 5.10 3.77
CA ASP A 361 10.29 5.65 2.45
C ASP A 361 10.13 4.64 1.28
N ALA A 362 9.60 3.45 1.54
CA ALA A 362 9.57 2.37 0.54
C ALA A 362 8.78 2.74 -0.72
N GLN A 363 7.57 3.27 -0.58
CA GLN A 363 6.74 3.73 -1.71
C GLN A 363 7.35 4.99 -2.34
N ALA A 364 7.82 5.93 -1.53
CA ALA A 364 8.43 7.16 -2.01
C ALA A 364 9.68 6.90 -2.88
N ARG A 365 10.52 5.92 -2.52
CA ARG A 365 11.66 5.51 -3.35
C ARG A 365 11.23 4.88 -4.67
N ARG A 366 10.18 4.06 -4.66
CA ARG A 366 9.66 3.43 -5.88
C ARG A 366 9.04 4.44 -6.84
N LEU A 367 8.28 5.39 -6.28
CA LEU A 367 7.54 6.42 -7.02
C LEU A 367 8.32 7.73 -7.17
N LYS A 368 9.56 7.82 -6.63
CA LYS A 368 10.43 9.00 -6.65
C LYS A 368 9.79 10.24 -6.00
N ILE A 369 9.06 10.05 -4.91
CA ILE A 369 8.47 11.13 -4.13
C ILE A 369 9.54 11.73 -3.22
N ARG A 370 10.06 12.89 -3.59
CA ARG A 370 11.15 13.57 -2.87
C ARG A 370 10.65 14.82 -2.20
N VAL A 371 11.34 15.21 -1.16
CA VAL A 371 11.12 16.47 -0.44
C VAL A 371 12.38 17.31 -0.56
N LYS A 372 12.21 18.60 -0.80
CA LYS A 372 13.28 19.57 -0.75
C LYS A 372 13.19 20.29 0.60
N GLY A 373 14.17 20.06 1.46
CA GLY A 373 14.31 20.73 2.74
C GLY A 373 14.69 22.20 2.61
N ASP A 374 14.49 22.96 3.67
CA ASP A 374 14.86 24.38 3.75
C ASP A 374 16.36 24.61 3.56
N ASP A 375 17.18 23.62 3.90
CA ASP A 375 18.64 23.61 3.68
C ASP A 375 19.04 23.25 2.23
N GLY A 376 18.07 23.02 1.35
CA GLY A 376 18.25 22.65 -0.05
C GLY A 376 18.55 21.17 -0.29
N ARG A 377 18.73 20.34 0.75
CA ARG A 377 18.91 18.90 0.62
C ARG A 377 17.60 18.24 0.19
N LYS A 378 17.73 17.15 -0.55
CA LYS A 378 16.57 16.34 -0.98
C LYS A 378 16.60 15.00 -0.26
N TYR A 379 15.44 14.60 0.25
CA TYR A 379 15.23 13.30 0.88
C TYR A 379 13.91 12.67 0.39
N PHE A 380 13.68 11.40 0.70
CA PHE A 380 12.42 10.72 0.39
C PHE A 380 11.41 10.96 1.51
N ALA A 381 10.16 11.23 1.12
CA ALA A 381 9.07 11.32 2.09
C ALA A 381 8.80 9.95 2.73
N HIS A 382 8.16 9.95 3.90
CA HIS A 382 7.48 8.77 4.44
C HIS A 382 6.01 8.77 4.03
N THR A 383 5.47 7.58 3.78
CA THR A 383 4.06 7.38 3.45
C THR A 383 3.40 6.45 4.45
N LEU A 384 2.17 6.79 4.81
CA LEU A 384 1.35 6.02 5.75
C LEU A 384 -0.08 5.93 5.19
N ASN A 385 -0.78 4.87 5.54
CA ASN A 385 -2.19 4.71 5.21
C ASN A 385 -2.94 4.02 6.34
N ASN A 386 -4.25 4.21 6.34
CA ASN A 386 -5.17 3.44 7.18
C ASN A 386 -6.58 3.47 6.59
N THR A 387 -7.32 2.41 6.83
CA THR A 387 -8.75 2.35 6.56
C THR A 387 -9.51 3.10 7.65
N CYS A 388 -10.26 4.14 7.28
CA CYS A 388 -11.26 4.71 8.20
C CYS A 388 -12.39 3.71 8.40
N VAL A 389 -13.02 3.30 7.30
CA VAL A 389 -14.07 2.28 7.30
C VAL A 389 -14.21 1.60 5.94
N ALA A 390 -14.43 0.28 5.97
CA ALA A 390 -14.85 -0.53 4.83
C ALA A 390 -16.22 -1.14 5.15
N PRO A 391 -17.31 -0.59 4.58
CA PRO A 391 -18.67 -0.98 4.95
C PRO A 391 -18.99 -2.47 4.95
N PRO A 392 -18.46 -3.30 4.05
CA PRO A 392 -18.79 -4.73 4.08
C PRO A 392 -18.48 -5.40 5.41
N ARG A 393 -17.27 -5.24 5.92
CA ARG A 393 -16.90 -5.77 7.24
C ARG A 393 -17.55 -4.95 8.37
N MET A 394 -17.64 -3.64 8.20
CA MET A 394 -18.35 -2.78 9.13
C MET A 394 -19.84 -3.16 9.25
N LEU A 395 -20.53 -3.49 8.15
CA LEU A 395 -21.92 -3.93 8.17
C LEU A 395 -22.10 -5.21 8.99
N ILE A 396 -21.17 -6.16 8.92
CA ILE A 396 -21.19 -7.37 9.75
C ILE A 396 -21.15 -6.98 11.23
N ALA A 397 -20.11 -6.22 11.63
CA ALA A 397 -19.97 -5.77 13.00
C ALA A 397 -21.19 -4.93 13.47
N PHE A 398 -21.65 -4.03 12.61
CA PHE A 398 -22.78 -3.16 12.88
C PHE A 398 -24.07 -3.93 13.13
N LEU A 399 -24.42 -4.83 12.21
CA LEU A 399 -25.66 -5.62 12.31
C LEU A 399 -25.63 -6.52 13.53
N GLU A 400 -24.54 -7.21 13.79
CA GLU A 400 -24.42 -8.13 14.93
C GLU A 400 -24.44 -7.42 16.28
N ASN A 401 -23.81 -6.22 16.41
CA ASN A 401 -23.78 -5.47 17.67
C ASN A 401 -25.04 -4.62 17.91
N ASN A 402 -25.82 -4.30 16.88
CA ASN A 402 -26.99 -3.44 17.00
C ASN A 402 -28.32 -4.18 16.82
N LEU A 403 -28.33 -5.50 16.54
CA LEU A 403 -29.52 -6.29 16.45
C LEU A 403 -30.25 -6.31 17.80
N GLN A 404 -31.57 -6.17 17.79
CA GLN A 404 -32.45 -6.22 18.96
C GLN A 404 -33.22 -7.55 18.99
N ALA A 405 -33.69 -7.91 20.17
CA ALA A 405 -34.47 -9.16 20.38
C ALA A 405 -35.75 -9.25 19.52
N ASP A 406 -36.34 -8.08 19.15
CA ASP A 406 -37.50 -8.00 18.26
C ASP A 406 -37.12 -8.08 16.75
N GLY A 407 -35.81 -8.17 16.47
CA GLY A 407 -35.30 -8.31 15.15
C GLY A 407 -34.99 -6.99 14.42
N ARG A 408 -35.32 -5.85 15.00
CA ARG A 408 -34.89 -4.55 14.45
C ARG A 408 -33.39 -4.31 14.67
N VAL A 409 -32.79 -3.44 13.88
CA VAL A 409 -31.39 -3.02 14.07
C VAL A 409 -31.37 -1.56 14.52
N ARG A 410 -30.77 -1.30 15.68
CA ARG A 410 -30.61 0.06 16.23
C ARG A 410 -29.64 0.88 15.36
N ILE A 411 -29.97 2.16 15.16
CA ILE A 411 -29.10 3.13 14.50
C ILE A 411 -28.49 4.03 15.57
N PRO A 412 -27.16 3.98 15.80
CA PRO A 412 -26.45 4.88 16.70
C PRO A 412 -26.67 6.34 16.32
N GLU A 413 -26.62 7.24 17.29
CA GLU A 413 -26.90 8.66 17.13
C GLU A 413 -26.06 9.29 16.02
N ALA A 414 -24.78 8.94 15.93
CA ALA A 414 -23.85 9.43 14.91
C ALA A 414 -24.31 9.20 13.45
N LEU A 415 -25.09 8.14 13.21
CA LEU A 415 -25.59 7.80 11.87
C LEU A 415 -27.03 8.29 11.58
N ARG A 416 -27.81 8.69 12.61
CA ARG A 416 -29.23 9.02 12.42
C ARG A 416 -29.50 10.10 11.40
N MET A 417 -28.67 11.15 11.35
CA MET A 417 -28.84 12.22 10.36
C MET A 417 -28.67 11.70 8.91
N TYR A 418 -27.76 10.75 8.68
CA TYR A 418 -27.54 10.13 7.36
C TYR A 418 -28.64 9.09 7.03
N MET A 419 -29.31 8.57 8.04
CA MET A 419 -30.43 7.64 7.93
C MET A 419 -31.81 8.33 7.91
N GLY A 420 -31.85 9.67 7.80
CA GLY A 420 -33.09 10.46 7.79
C GLY A 420 -33.81 10.47 9.13
N GLY A 421 -33.06 10.45 10.21
CA GLY A 421 -33.57 10.48 11.59
C GLY A 421 -34.06 9.14 12.11
N LYS A 422 -33.94 8.05 11.35
CA LYS A 422 -34.36 6.72 11.83
C LYS A 422 -33.53 6.28 13.04
N GLU A 423 -34.19 5.78 14.06
CA GLU A 423 -33.56 5.15 15.24
C GLU A 423 -33.39 3.65 15.08
N TYR A 424 -34.22 3.03 14.21
CA TYR A 424 -34.22 1.60 13.92
C TYR A 424 -34.50 1.36 12.45
N ILE A 425 -34.03 0.24 11.92
CA ILE A 425 -34.43 -0.35 10.65
C ILE A 425 -34.98 -1.76 10.90
N GLY A 426 -35.97 -2.18 10.12
CA GLY A 426 -36.67 -3.47 10.26
C GLY A 426 -38.06 -3.37 10.86
#